data_78858c8df75f5f95c88d2073b7644fa1
#
_entry.id   78858c8df75f5f95c88d2073b7644fa1
#
_cell.length_a   1.000
_cell.length_b   1.000
_cell.length_c   1.000
_cell.angle_alpha   90.00
_cell.angle_beta   90.00
_cell.angle_gamma   90.00
#
_symmetry.space_group_name_H-M   'P 1'
#
loop_
_entity.id
_entity.type
_entity.pdbx_description
1 polymer ?
#
loop_
_entity_poly.entity_id
_entity_poly.type
_entity_poly.pdbx_seq_one_letter_code
_entity_poly.pdbx_strand_id
1 'polypeptide(L)'
;MSSLKNSGLRINNLQVAYTNGQLALGDMNLTLPEHGIYTVIGPSGSGKSTLLRAIAGLLPGYEGELLFNGRSVHDKETLIGLVPQNYGLLPWKTVRDNIRIAMKIARSGGVSKNKQEQDRQIVRWLESMGIAQLAGRFPLSLSGGQQQRVAIARAFAILPTLLLLDEPFSALDAITREGLQQIFIDNWQAHPATTLFVTHDIEEAILLGQKIIVMLPGQQEPPEILDNSAVFAMKHVDKRESDEYFEQSKRIRKVMMEKW
;
A
#
# COMPACT_ATOMS: atom_id res chain seq x y z
N MET A 1 10.87 27.53 -6.72
CA MET A 1 11.09 26.29 -7.48
C MET A 1 11.89 25.19 -6.75
N SER A 2 12.29 25.40 -5.49
CA SER A 2 13.10 24.42 -4.70
C SER A 2 12.25 23.46 -3.84
N SER A 3 10.98 23.73 -3.56
CA SER A 3 10.15 22.92 -2.65
C SER A 3 9.60 21.61 -3.23
N LEU A 4 9.44 21.52 -4.55
CA LEU A 4 8.93 20.32 -5.22
C LEU A 4 9.93 19.15 -5.29
N LYS A 5 11.22 19.41 -5.10
CA LYS A 5 12.27 18.37 -5.16
C LYS A 5 12.32 17.46 -3.93
N ASN A 6 11.65 17.83 -2.82
CA ASN A 6 11.72 17.09 -1.55
C ASN A 6 10.37 16.50 -1.09
N SER A 7 9.31 16.61 -1.89
CA SER A 7 8.00 16.04 -1.54
C SER A 7 7.90 14.59 -1.97
N GLY A 8 7.33 13.75 -1.10
CA GLY A 8 7.09 12.33 -1.33
C GLY A 8 8.10 11.41 -0.66
N LEU A 9 8.04 10.12 -1.02
CA LEU A 9 8.93 9.07 -0.51
C LEU A 9 10.22 9.03 -1.32
N ARG A 10 11.35 9.13 -0.64
CA ARG A 10 12.68 8.93 -1.21
C ARG A 10 13.40 7.82 -0.48
N ILE A 11 13.96 6.92 -1.25
CA ILE A 11 14.78 5.80 -0.81
C ILE A 11 16.15 5.98 -1.43
N ASN A 12 17.19 6.06 -0.62
CA ASN A 12 18.57 6.23 -1.05
C ASN A 12 19.40 5.05 -0.54
N ASN A 13 19.97 4.29 -1.46
CA ASN A 13 20.91 3.18 -1.20
C ASN A 13 20.38 2.21 -0.13
N LEU A 14 19.08 1.91 -0.14
CA LEU A 14 18.50 1.00 0.84
C LEU A 14 18.96 -0.43 0.60
N GLN A 15 19.60 -1.01 1.62
CA GLN A 15 19.99 -2.42 1.66
C GLN A 15 19.45 -3.07 2.93
N VAL A 16 18.96 -4.28 2.78
CA VAL A 16 18.48 -5.11 3.90
C VAL A 16 19.11 -6.48 3.80
N ALA A 17 19.79 -6.90 4.85
CA ALA A 17 20.35 -8.25 4.97
C ALA A 17 19.62 -9.05 6.05
N TYR A 18 19.50 -10.36 5.81
CA TYR A 18 19.08 -11.30 6.86
C TYR A 18 20.19 -11.50 7.88
N THR A 19 19.86 -12.07 9.04
CA THR A 19 20.81 -12.36 10.12
C THR A 19 21.97 -13.28 9.70
N ASN A 20 21.80 -14.05 8.62
CA ASN A 20 22.85 -14.89 8.03
C ASN A 20 23.74 -14.15 7.01
N GLY A 21 23.57 -12.82 6.86
CA GLY A 21 24.32 -11.99 5.90
C GLY A 21 23.82 -12.03 4.47
N GLN A 22 22.82 -12.85 4.13
CA GLN A 22 22.23 -12.88 2.81
C GLN A 22 21.40 -11.62 2.56
N LEU A 23 21.59 -10.96 1.42
CA LEU A 23 20.78 -9.79 1.05
C LEU A 23 19.31 -10.20 0.84
N ALA A 24 18.43 -9.52 1.54
CA ALA A 24 16.98 -9.61 1.36
C ALA A 24 16.47 -8.52 0.41
N LEU A 25 17.18 -7.40 0.33
CA LEU A 25 16.95 -6.30 -0.59
C LEU A 25 18.32 -5.68 -0.91
N GLY A 26 18.65 -5.55 -2.18
CA GLY A 26 19.88 -4.91 -2.66
C GLY A 26 19.75 -3.39 -2.75
N ASP A 27 20.71 -2.76 -3.36
CA ASP A 27 20.87 -1.30 -3.45
C ASP A 27 19.66 -0.63 -4.12
N MET A 28 18.66 -0.25 -3.34
CA MET A 28 17.44 0.35 -3.86
C MET A 28 17.48 1.86 -3.79
N ASN A 29 17.28 2.48 -4.94
CA ASN A 29 17.13 3.92 -5.08
C ASN A 29 15.79 4.23 -5.75
N LEU A 30 14.93 5.02 -5.08
CA LEU A 30 13.59 5.30 -5.56
C LEU A 30 13.14 6.69 -5.12
N THR A 31 12.45 7.41 -6.01
CA THR A 31 11.79 8.69 -5.68
C THR A 31 10.37 8.67 -6.19
N LEU A 32 9.44 8.76 -5.25
CA LEU A 32 7.99 8.69 -5.50
C LEU A 32 7.35 9.99 -5.00
N PRO A 33 6.76 10.81 -5.89
CA PRO A 33 6.02 12.00 -5.51
C PRO A 33 4.89 11.71 -4.52
N GLU A 34 4.45 12.74 -3.81
CA GLU A 34 3.27 12.63 -2.92
C GLU A 34 1.99 12.32 -3.68
N HIS A 35 1.03 11.73 -2.95
CA HIS A 35 -0.34 11.52 -3.40
C HIS A 35 -0.47 10.71 -4.69
N GLY A 36 0.45 9.77 -4.93
CA GLY A 36 0.35 8.77 -6.00
C GLY A 36 0.15 7.36 -5.47
N ILE A 37 -0.39 6.47 -6.30
CA ILE A 37 -0.36 5.03 -6.07
C ILE A 37 0.78 4.45 -6.91
N TYR A 38 1.71 3.78 -6.26
CA TYR A 38 2.88 3.16 -6.84
C TYR A 38 2.80 1.66 -6.62
N THR A 39 2.54 0.91 -7.68
CA THR A 39 2.46 -0.54 -7.60
C THR A 39 3.84 -1.16 -7.73
N VAL A 40 4.10 -2.16 -6.91
CA VAL A 40 5.38 -2.88 -6.87
C VAL A 40 5.11 -4.33 -7.25
N ILE A 41 5.68 -4.77 -8.36
CA ILE A 41 5.58 -6.15 -8.85
C ILE A 41 6.96 -6.79 -8.94
N GLY A 42 7.00 -8.11 -8.94
CA GLY A 42 8.27 -8.86 -9.04
C GLY A 42 8.07 -10.31 -8.64
N PRO A 43 9.03 -11.19 -8.93
CA PRO A 43 8.96 -12.59 -8.54
C PRO A 43 8.99 -12.77 -7.02
N SER A 44 8.66 -13.97 -6.55
CA SER A 44 8.84 -14.33 -5.14
C SER A 44 10.32 -14.20 -4.76
N GLY A 45 10.60 -13.62 -3.60
CA GLY A 45 11.97 -13.39 -3.14
C GLY A 45 12.66 -12.14 -3.69
N SER A 46 12.01 -11.32 -4.53
CA SER A 46 12.63 -10.07 -5.04
C SER A 46 12.71 -8.93 -4.01
N GLY A 47 12.23 -9.14 -2.77
CA GLY A 47 12.35 -8.15 -1.70
C GLY A 47 11.15 -7.20 -1.52
N LYS A 48 10.04 -7.38 -2.24
CA LYS A 48 8.84 -6.49 -2.16
C LYS A 48 8.30 -6.29 -0.74
N SER A 49 8.01 -7.38 -0.04
CA SER A 49 7.55 -7.32 1.36
C SER A 49 8.63 -6.83 2.31
N THR A 50 9.92 -7.08 2.00
CA THR A 50 11.06 -6.56 2.75
C THR A 50 11.13 -5.04 2.63
N LEU A 51 10.94 -4.49 1.43
CA LEU A 51 10.82 -3.05 1.17
C LEU A 51 9.71 -2.43 2.02
N LEU A 52 8.49 -2.99 1.96
CA LEU A 52 7.38 -2.47 2.77
C LEU A 52 7.67 -2.52 4.27
N ARG A 53 8.28 -3.62 4.76
CA ARG A 53 8.63 -3.76 6.18
C ARG A 53 9.72 -2.77 6.61
N ALA A 54 10.71 -2.49 5.75
CA ALA A 54 11.71 -1.47 6.02
C ALA A 54 11.06 -0.09 6.17
N ILE A 55 10.21 0.30 5.22
CA ILE A 55 9.48 1.58 5.26
C ILE A 55 8.55 1.64 6.48
N ALA A 56 7.90 0.54 6.84
CA ALA A 56 7.00 0.46 8.01
C ALA A 56 7.74 0.47 9.36
N GLY A 57 9.09 0.44 9.38
CA GLY A 57 9.87 0.35 10.62
C GLY A 57 9.74 -1.00 11.34
N LEU A 58 9.44 -2.08 10.61
CA LEU A 58 9.23 -3.43 11.14
C LEU A 58 10.47 -4.32 11.04
N LEU A 59 11.59 -3.77 10.58
CA LEU A 59 12.85 -4.49 10.50
C LEU A 59 13.82 -4.01 11.59
N PRO A 60 14.67 -4.90 12.14
CA PRO A 60 15.63 -4.55 13.19
C PRO A 60 16.74 -3.61 12.70
N GLY A 61 16.97 -3.54 11.37
CA GLY A 61 17.98 -2.67 10.78
C GLY A 61 17.98 -2.76 9.25
N TYR A 62 18.53 -1.73 8.64
CA TYR A 62 18.83 -1.60 7.20
C TYR A 62 19.93 -0.57 7.03
N GLU A 63 20.59 -0.59 5.88
CA GLU A 63 21.54 0.46 5.46
C GLU A 63 20.86 1.42 4.48
N GLY A 64 21.37 2.65 4.35
CA GLY A 64 20.80 3.68 3.49
C GLY A 64 19.79 4.59 4.22
N GLU A 65 19.01 5.34 3.44
CA GLU A 65 18.08 6.33 3.96
C GLU A 65 16.66 6.13 3.44
N LEU A 66 15.70 6.26 4.35
CA LEU A 66 14.27 6.30 4.05
C LEU A 66 13.72 7.65 4.48
N LEU A 67 13.35 8.49 3.51
CA LEU A 67 12.87 9.85 3.74
C LEU A 67 11.46 10.03 3.21
N PHE A 68 10.61 10.70 3.97
CA PHE A 68 9.32 11.20 3.55
C PHE A 68 9.26 12.71 3.77
N ASN A 69 9.04 13.45 2.69
CA ASN A 69 9.06 14.93 2.71
C ASN A 69 10.37 15.52 3.29
N GLY A 70 11.50 14.87 2.98
CA GLY A 70 12.83 15.30 3.41
C GLY A 70 13.17 14.98 4.87
N ARG A 71 12.31 14.28 5.61
CA ARG A 71 12.54 13.79 6.98
C ARG A 71 12.58 12.28 7.00
N SER A 72 13.12 11.68 8.07
CA SER A 72 13.05 10.23 8.24
C SER A 72 11.60 9.73 8.12
N VAL A 73 11.38 8.65 7.36
CA VAL A 73 10.06 8.02 7.25
C VAL A 73 9.51 7.58 8.62
N HIS A 74 10.40 7.34 9.58
CA HIS A 74 10.04 6.94 10.96
C HIS A 74 9.85 8.15 11.91
N ASP A 75 9.83 9.38 11.37
CA ASP A 75 9.48 10.57 12.14
C ASP A 75 8.01 10.49 12.62
N LYS A 76 7.74 11.05 13.79
CA LYS A 76 6.39 11.06 14.40
C LYS A 76 5.33 11.75 13.56
N GLU A 77 5.73 12.60 12.63
CA GLU A 77 4.83 13.31 11.72
C GLU A 77 4.40 12.45 10.52
N THR A 78 5.12 11.37 10.21
CA THR A 78 4.76 10.44 9.16
C THR A 78 3.78 9.40 9.70
N LEU A 79 2.52 9.49 9.29
CA LEU A 79 1.52 8.49 9.64
C LEU A 79 1.50 7.39 8.59
N ILE A 80 1.93 6.19 8.99
CA ILE A 80 1.97 5.03 8.12
C ILE A 80 0.75 4.14 8.37
N GLY A 81 -0.12 4.02 7.36
CA GLY A 81 -1.16 3.00 7.31
C GLY A 81 -0.59 1.71 6.69
N LEU A 82 -0.70 0.59 7.38
CA LEU A 82 -0.20 -0.70 6.89
C LEU A 82 -1.32 -1.73 6.81
N VAL A 83 -1.43 -2.36 5.64
CA VAL A 83 -2.24 -3.57 5.39
C VAL A 83 -1.29 -4.70 5.04
N PRO A 84 -0.92 -5.57 5.99
CA PRO A 84 -0.07 -6.71 5.73
C PRO A 84 -0.85 -7.84 5.03
N GLN A 85 -0.15 -8.78 4.41
CA GLN A 85 -0.72 -9.90 3.64
C GLN A 85 -1.74 -10.73 4.44
N ASN A 86 -1.54 -10.89 5.75
CA ASN A 86 -2.45 -11.63 6.64
C ASN A 86 -3.44 -10.71 7.38
N TYR A 87 -3.74 -9.53 6.81
CA TYR A 87 -4.63 -8.49 7.34
C TYR A 87 -4.19 -7.85 8.66
N GLY A 88 -3.43 -8.54 9.51
CA GLY A 88 -2.92 -8.06 10.80
C GLY A 88 -4.01 -7.63 11.79
N LEU A 89 -5.21 -8.21 11.69
CA LEU A 89 -6.30 -7.91 12.61
C LEU A 89 -6.06 -8.57 13.98
N LEU A 90 -6.47 -7.88 15.04
CA LEU A 90 -6.45 -8.42 16.39
C LEU A 90 -7.65 -9.35 16.58
N PRO A 91 -7.48 -10.68 16.67
CA PRO A 91 -8.59 -11.62 16.64
C PRO A 91 -9.49 -11.54 17.89
N TRP A 92 -8.96 -11.02 19.00
CA TRP A 92 -9.68 -10.82 20.27
C TRP A 92 -10.35 -9.44 20.38
N LYS A 93 -10.33 -8.63 19.33
CA LYS A 93 -11.00 -7.34 19.24
C LYS A 93 -12.07 -7.36 18.18
N THR A 94 -13.17 -6.64 18.41
CA THR A 94 -14.20 -6.47 17.40
C THR A 94 -13.68 -5.68 16.19
N VAL A 95 -14.38 -5.71 15.07
CA VAL A 95 -14.11 -4.88 13.88
C VAL A 95 -13.96 -3.41 14.28
N ARG A 96 -14.92 -2.88 15.02
CA ARG A 96 -14.89 -1.50 15.53
C ARG A 96 -13.64 -1.22 16.37
N ASP A 97 -13.28 -2.15 17.26
CA ASP A 97 -12.14 -1.96 18.16
C ASP A 97 -10.80 -2.07 17.45
N ASN A 98 -10.68 -2.88 16.40
CA ASN A 98 -9.51 -2.92 15.54
C ASN A 98 -9.21 -1.54 14.93
N ILE A 99 -10.22 -0.84 14.42
CA ILE A 99 -10.08 0.51 13.88
C ILE A 99 -9.78 1.51 15.00
N ARG A 100 -10.54 1.44 16.12
CA ARG A 100 -10.36 2.34 17.26
C ARG A 100 -8.95 2.31 17.84
N ILE A 101 -8.34 1.13 17.94
CA ILE A 101 -6.97 0.98 18.46
C ILE A 101 -5.97 1.69 17.54
N ALA A 102 -6.07 1.51 16.22
CA ALA A 102 -5.21 2.20 15.26
C ALA A 102 -5.34 3.73 15.40
N MET A 103 -6.56 4.25 15.45
CA MET A 103 -6.80 5.68 15.66
C MET A 103 -6.25 6.19 17.00
N LYS A 104 -6.27 5.38 18.06
CA LYS A 104 -5.68 5.76 19.36
C LYS A 104 -4.16 5.82 19.34
N ILE A 105 -3.51 4.94 18.57
CA ILE A 105 -2.05 4.90 18.42
C ILE A 105 -1.59 6.10 17.58
N ALA A 106 -2.32 6.42 16.51
CA ALA A 106 -2.00 7.48 15.56
C ALA A 106 -2.39 8.91 16.04
N ARG A 107 -2.49 9.15 17.34
CA ARG A 107 -3.03 10.40 17.97
C ARG A 107 -2.46 11.73 17.49
N SER A 108 -1.38 11.72 16.74
CA SER A 108 -0.72 12.93 16.23
C SER A 108 -1.29 13.44 14.90
N GLY A 109 -2.06 12.65 14.15
CA GLY A 109 -2.41 12.86 12.75
C GLY A 109 -3.83 13.39 12.48
N GLY A 110 -4.37 14.28 13.33
CA GLY A 110 -5.70 14.85 13.08
C GLY A 110 -6.87 13.99 13.54
N VAL A 111 -6.58 12.84 14.17
CA VAL A 111 -7.61 11.99 14.78
C VAL A 111 -8.21 12.69 15.99
N SER A 112 -9.51 12.88 16.01
CA SER A 112 -10.23 13.56 17.10
C SER A 112 -9.96 12.90 18.47
N LYS A 113 -9.71 13.73 19.49
CA LYS A 113 -9.59 13.27 20.90
C LYS A 113 -10.96 12.96 21.51
N ASN A 114 -12.05 13.43 20.91
CA ASN A 114 -13.40 13.20 21.40
C ASN A 114 -13.88 11.79 21.02
N LYS A 115 -14.26 10.99 22.02
CA LYS A 115 -14.73 9.60 21.83
C LYS A 115 -15.93 9.50 20.90
N GLN A 116 -16.89 10.43 21.01
CA GLN A 116 -18.09 10.43 20.16
C GLN A 116 -17.72 10.70 18.69
N GLU A 117 -16.79 11.62 18.44
CA GLU A 117 -16.30 11.92 17.09
C GLU A 117 -15.50 10.75 16.50
N GLN A 118 -14.66 10.10 17.32
CA GLN A 118 -13.98 8.85 16.89
C GLN A 118 -14.98 7.76 16.50
N ASP A 119 -16.04 7.57 17.29
CA ASP A 119 -17.07 6.58 16.99
C ASP A 119 -17.81 6.91 15.68
N ARG A 120 -18.09 8.19 15.40
CA ARG A 120 -18.65 8.61 14.12
C ARG A 120 -17.69 8.36 12.96
N GLN A 121 -16.41 8.68 13.11
CA GLN A 121 -15.39 8.41 12.09
C GLN A 121 -15.27 6.93 11.80
N ILE A 122 -15.26 6.07 12.82
CA ILE A 122 -15.24 4.61 12.65
C ILE A 122 -16.46 4.13 11.84
N VAL A 123 -17.65 4.63 12.16
CA VAL A 123 -18.88 4.28 11.43
C VAL A 123 -18.75 4.65 9.97
N ARG A 124 -18.32 5.89 9.66
CA ARG A 124 -18.11 6.34 8.27
C ARG A 124 -17.13 5.44 7.50
N TRP A 125 -16.01 5.05 8.12
CA TRP A 125 -15.07 4.12 7.48
C TRP A 125 -15.65 2.72 7.24
N LEU A 126 -16.47 2.23 8.16
CA LEU A 126 -17.15 0.95 7.99
C LEU A 126 -18.22 1.03 6.90
N GLU A 127 -18.94 2.15 6.80
CA GLU A 127 -19.94 2.43 5.76
C GLU A 127 -19.26 2.52 4.39
N SER A 128 -18.17 3.28 4.26
CA SER A 128 -17.45 3.42 2.98
C SER A 128 -16.88 2.09 2.47
N MET A 129 -16.57 1.16 3.37
CA MET A 129 -16.14 -0.21 3.02
C MET A 129 -17.31 -1.21 2.87
N GLY A 130 -18.56 -0.78 3.09
CA GLY A 130 -19.73 -1.65 3.00
C GLY A 130 -19.82 -2.74 4.07
N ILE A 131 -19.28 -2.49 5.27
CA ILE A 131 -19.18 -3.46 6.38
C ILE A 131 -19.68 -2.91 7.72
N ALA A 132 -20.51 -1.86 7.73
CA ALA A 132 -21.01 -1.25 8.97
C ALA A 132 -21.76 -2.23 9.88
N GLN A 133 -22.51 -3.18 9.28
CA GLN A 133 -23.25 -4.23 9.99
C GLN A 133 -22.34 -5.21 10.72
N LEU A 134 -21.04 -5.25 10.41
CA LEU A 134 -20.07 -6.16 11.01
C LEU A 134 -19.33 -5.54 12.21
N ALA A 135 -19.63 -4.30 12.59
CA ALA A 135 -18.89 -3.52 13.61
C ALA A 135 -18.66 -4.25 14.95
N GLY A 136 -19.63 -5.04 15.38
CA GLY A 136 -19.56 -5.85 16.62
C GLY A 136 -18.99 -7.26 16.44
N ARG A 137 -18.69 -7.71 15.22
CA ARG A 137 -18.16 -9.03 14.94
C ARG A 137 -16.65 -9.10 15.24
N PHE A 138 -16.16 -10.32 15.47
CA PHE A 138 -14.73 -10.60 15.63
C PHE A 138 -14.13 -11.08 14.30
N PRO A 139 -12.84 -10.81 14.02
CA PRO A 139 -12.19 -11.16 12.75
C PRO A 139 -12.37 -12.62 12.34
N LEU A 140 -12.27 -13.57 13.27
CA LEU A 140 -12.40 -15.01 12.98
C LEU A 140 -13.80 -15.42 12.50
N SER A 141 -14.83 -14.59 12.70
CA SER A 141 -16.18 -14.82 12.20
C SER A 141 -16.47 -14.21 10.83
N LEU A 142 -15.46 -13.61 10.19
CA LEU A 142 -15.56 -12.90 8.92
C LEU A 142 -14.96 -13.72 7.79
N SER A 143 -15.51 -13.55 6.57
CA SER A 143 -14.84 -14.03 5.35
C SER A 143 -13.52 -13.28 5.11
N GLY A 144 -12.62 -13.85 4.29
CA GLY A 144 -11.35 -13.21 3.93
C GLY A 144 -11.55 -11.80 3.35
N GLY A 145 -12.49 -11.62 2.41
CA GLY A 145 -12.81 -10.30 1.85
C GLY A 145 -13.36 -9.31 2.88
N GLN A 146 -14.14 -9.78 3.86
CA GLN A 146 -14.60 -8.93 4.96
C GLN A 146 -13.45 -8.52 5.89
N GLN A 147 -12.56 -9.46 6.25
CA GLN A 147 -11.37 -9.16 7.05
C GLN A 147 -10.49 -8.12 6.34
N GLN A 148 -10.34 -8.26 5.04
CA GLN A 148 -9.58 -7.33 4.23
C GLN A 148 -10.17 -5.92 4.21
N ARG A 149 -11.50 -5.79 4.03
CA ARG A 149 -12.19 -4.49 4.14
C ARG A 149 -11.96 -3.84 5.51
N VAL A 150 -11.95 -4.63 6.58
CA VAL A 150 -11.62 -4.14 7.92
C VAL A 150 -10.17 -3.65 8.00
N ALA A 151 -9.21 -4.39 7.44
CA ALA A 151 -7.81 -4.00 7.45
C ALA A 151 -7.55 -2.71 6.66
N ILE A 152 -8.20 -2.55 5.50
CA ILE A 152 -8.14 -1.33 4.69
C ILE A 152 -8.81 -0.16 5.44
N ALA A 153 -10.01 -0.35 6.00
CA ALA A 153 -10.69 0.66 6.82
C ALA A 153 -9.81 1.14 7.98
N ARG A 154 -9.14 0.20 8.67
CA ARG A 154 -8.22 0.49 9.76
C ARG A 154 -7.03 1.34 9.31
N ALA A 155 -6.46 1.03 8.14
CA ALA A 155 -5.32 1.76 7.60
C ALA A 155 -5.71 3.19 7.18
N PHE A 156 -6.87 3.38 6.56
CA PHE A 156 -7.37 4.71 6.20
C PHE A 156 -7.84 5.54 7.40
N ALA A 157 -8.38 4.91 8.44
CA ALA A 157 -8.97 5.60 9.59
C ALA A 157 -7.97 6.46 10.38
N ILE A 158 -6.68 6.24 10.22
CA ILE A 158 -5.64 7.08 10.80
C ILE A 158 -5.29 8.30 9.94
N LEU A 159 -5.92 8.47 8.76
CA LEU A 159 -5.60 9.49 7.77
C LEU A 159 -4.11 9.47 7.42
N PRO A 160 -3.60 8.38 6.86
CA PRO A 160 -2.17 8.18 6.67
C PRO A 160 -1.60 9.15 5.64
N THR A 161 -0.36 9.60 5.84
CA THR A 161 0.43 10.29 4.80
C THR A 161 1.11 9.29 3.86
N LEU A 162 1.40 8.10 4.38
CA LEU A 162 1.98 6.97 3.63
C LEU A 162 1.15 5.71 3.88
N LEU A 163 0.68 5.08 2.80
CA LEU A 163 -0.14 3.87 2.85
C LEU A 163 0.63 2.71 2.21
N LEU A 164 0.79 1.63 2.95
CA LEU A 164 1.53 0.45 2.54
C LEU A 164 0.59 -0.75 2.50
N LEU A 165 0.49 -1.42 1.35
CA LEU A 165 -0.36 -2.59 1.18
C LEU A 165 0.48 -3.75 0.61
N ASP A 166 0.48 -4.88 1.32
CA ASP A 166 1.22 -6.10 0.94
C ASP A 166 0.24 -7.15 0.43
N GLU A 167 0.12 -7.30 -0.88
CA GLU A 167 -0.78 -8.22 -1.58
C GLU A 167 -2.23 -8.20 -1.08
N PRO A 168 -2.86 -7.02 -0.95
CA PRO A 168 -4.11 -6.90 -0.24
C PRO A 168 -5.27 -7.64 -0.90
N PHE A 169 -5.22 -7.99 -2.19
CA PHE A 169 -6.34 -8.62 -2.90
C PHE A 169 -6.06 -10.06 -3.36
N SER A 170 -4.92 -10.65 -2.98
CA SER A 170 -4.45 -11.95 -3.49
C SER A 170 -5.36 -13.13 -3.15
N ALA A 171 -6.07 -13.08 -2.00
CA ALA A 171 -6.90 -14.18 -1.52
C ALA A 171 -8.38 -14.07 -1.96
N LEU A 172 -8.71 -13.17 -2.90
CA LEU A 172 -10.09 -12.91 -3.32
C LEU A 172 -10.40 -13.53 -4.69
N ASP A 173 -11.66 -13.96 -4.85
CA ASP A 173 -12.20 -14.24 -6.18
C ASP A 173 -12.29 -12.97 -7.05
N ALA A 174 -12.39 -13.12 -8.36
CA ALA A 174 -12.31 -12.03 -9.32
C ALA A 174 -13.36 -10.93 -9.07
N ILE A 175 -14.63 -11.31 -8.83
CA ILE A 175 -15.73 -10.35 -8.66
C ILE A 175 -15.56 -9.55 -7.36
N THR A 176 -15.24 -10.24 -6.27
CA THR A 176 -14.99 -9.60 -4.97
C THR A 176 -13.79 -8.67 -5.04
N ARG A 177 -12.74 -9.07 -5.76
CA ARG A 177 -11.51 -8.29 -5.98
C ARG A 177 -11.82 -6.98 -6.70
N GLU A 178 -12.53 -7.02 -7.84
CA GLU A 178 -12.91 -5.83 -8.61
C GLU A 178 -13.73 -4.85 -7.78
N GLY A 179 -14.74 -5.35 -7.06
CA GLY A 179 -15.55 -4.50 -6.19
C GLY A 179 -14.73 -3.84 -5.08
N LEU A 180 -13.73 -4.55 -4.53
CA LEU A 180 -12.88 -3.99 -3.48
C LEU A 180 -11.82 -3.02 -4.02
N GLN A 181 -11.30 -3.26 -5.22
CA GLN A 181 -10.41 -2.32 -5.92
C GLN A 181 -11.11 -0.98 -6.15
N GLN A 182 -12.38 -1.00 -6.60
CA GLN A 182 -13.16 0.21 -6.78
C GLN A 182 -13.37 0.94 -5.45
N ILE A 183 -13.78 0.23 -4.40
CA ILE A 183 -13.94 0.82 -3.06
C ILE A 183 -12.61 1.42 -2.55
N PHE A 184 -11.50 0.76 -2.80
CA PHE A 184 -10.17 1.25 -2.43
C PHE A 184 -9.85 2.56 -3.15
N ILE A 185 -10.04 2.62 -4.48
CA ILE A 185 -9.80 3.81 -5.30
C ILE A 185 -10.70 4.98 -4.87
N ASP A 186 -11.99 4.74 -4.63
CA ASP A 186 -12.94 5.78 -4.20
C ASP A 186 -12.51 6.40 -2.85
N ASN A 187 -12.11 5.56 -1.90
CA ASN A 187 -11.62 6.03 -0.60
C ASN A 187 -10.27 6.74 -0.72
N TRP A 188 -9.37 6.25 -1.59
CA TRP A 188 -8.09 6.89 -1.83
C TRP A 188 -8.26 8.27 -2.51
N GLN A 189 -9.17 8.40 -3.46
CA GLN A 189 -9.48 9.70 -4.10
C GLN A 189 -10.05 10.71 -3.09
N ALA A 190 -10.88 10.24 -2.16
CA ALA A 190 -11.43 11.08 -1.09
C ALA A 190 -10.37 11.49 -0.04
N HIS A 191 -9.37 10.63 0.19
CA HIS A 191 -8.31 10.82 1.18
C HIS A 191 -6.95 10.40 0.58
N PRO A 192 -6.37 11.21 -0.33
CA PRO A 192 -5.13 10.84 -1.02
C PRO A 192 -3.96 10.67 -0.05
N ALA A 193 -3.24 9.57 -0.20
CA ALA A 193 -2.00 9.27 0.51
C ALA A 193 -0.96 8.76 -0.49
N THR A 194 0.32 8.98 -0.21
CA THR A 194 1.38 8.32 -0.98
C THR A 194 1.31 6.83 -0.71
N THR A 195 1.06 6.04 -1.74
CA THR A 195 0.69 4.63 -1.56
C THR A 195 1.69 3.72 -2.26
N LEU A 196 2.28 2.77 -1.53
CA LEU A 196 2.97 1.62 -2.10
C LEU A 196 2.06 0.40 -2.00
N PHE A 197 1.78 -0.16 -3.16
CA PHE A 197 0.88 -1.30 -3.32
C PHE A 197 1.65 -2.48 -3.92
N VAL A 198 1.98 -3.47 -3.11
CA VAL A 198 2.64 -4.70 -3.59
C VAL A 198 1.60 -5.67 -4.11
N THR A 199 1.84 -6.20 -5.30
CA THR A 199 1.04 -7.28 -5.90
C THR A 199 1.92 -8.18 -6.76
N HIS A 200 1.44 -9.38 -7.06
CA HIS A 200 2.01 -10.26 -8.08
C HIS A 200 1.14 -10.28 -9.36
N ASP A 201 0.02 -9.56 -9.36
CA ASP A 201 -0.92 -9.49 -10.47
C ASP A 201 -0.64 -8.26 -11.34
N ILE A 202 -0.32 -8.51 -12.63
CA ILE A 202 -0.02 -7.44 -13.61
C ILE A 202 -1.22 -6.54 -13.82
N GLU A 203 -2.44 -7.12 -13.85
CA GLU A 203 -3.66 -6.33 -14.06
C GLU A 203 -3.87 -5.37 -12.90
N GLU A 204 -3.73 -5.84 -11.65
CA GLU A 204 -3.80 -4.95 -10.49
C GLU A 204 -2.78 -3.82 -10.57
N ALA A 205 -1.55 -4.15 -10.96
CA ALA A 205 -0.49 -3.15 -11.06
C ALA A 205 -0.85 -2.06 -12.07
N ILE A 206 -1.42 -2.42 -13.21
CA ILE A 206 -1.82 -1.47 -14.25
C ILE A 206 -3.08 -0.68 -13.83
N LEU A 207 -4.09 -1.36 -13.29
CA LEU A 207 -5.37 -0.73 -12.95
C LEU A 207 -5.25 0.30 -11.82
N LEU A 208 -4.33 0.06 -10.86
CA LEU A 208 -4.24 0.84 -9.64
C LEU A 208 -3.05 1.80 -9.62
N GLY A 209 -1.93 1.47 -10.29
CA GLY A 209 -0.68 2.23 -10.18
C GLY A 209 -0.60 3.41 -11.12
N GLN A 210 -0.13 4.54 -10.63
CA GLN A 210 0.33 5.67 -11.45
C GLN A 210 1.71 5.39 -12.06
N LYS A 211 2.56 4.71 -11.31
CA LYS A 211 3.82 4.11 -11.78
C LYS A 211 3.89 2.68 -11.32
N ILE A 212 4.54 1.84 -12.13
CA ILE A 212 4.73 0.43 -11.83
C ILE A 212 6.22 0.19 -11.63
N ILE A 213 6.57 -0.28 -10.46
CA ILE A 213 7.94 -0.59 -10.05
C ILE A 213 8.12 -2.09 -10.20
N VAL A 214 8.91 -2.49 -11.19
CA VAL A 214 9.22 -3.90 -11.46
C VAL A 214 10.50 -4.26 -10.75
N MET A 215 10.38 -5.02 -9.67
CA MET A 215 11.53 -5.53 -8.92
C MET A 215 12.10 -6.77 -9.62
N LEU A 216 13.42 -6.81 -9.75
CA LEU A 216 14.12 -7.85 -10.47
C LEU A 216 14.62 -8.96 -9.53
N PRO A 217 14.81 -10.20 -10.02
CA PRO A 217 15.38 -11.26 -9.22
C PRO A 217 16.86 -10.99 -8.90
N GLY A 218 17.37 -11.58 -7.81
CA GLY A 218 18.78 -11.51 -7.47
C GLY A 218 19.27 -10.21 -6.83
N GLN A 219 18.42 -9.19 -6.72
CA GLN A 219 18.64 -7.93 -5.97
C GLN A 219 19.92 -7.15 -6.36
N GLN A 220 20.50 -7.41 -7.52
CA GLN A 220 21.73 -6.78 -8.01
C GLN A 220 21.47 -5.65 -9.00
N GLU A 221 20.26 -5.59 -9.58
CA GLU A 221 19.87 -4.54 -10.51
C GLU A 221 18.82 -3.61 -9.87
N PRO A 222 18.85 -2.31 -10.20
CA PRO A 222 17.82 -1.38 -9.76
C PRO A 222 16.46 -1.76 -10.35
N PRO A 223 15.35 -1.46 -9.67
CA PRO A 223 14.02 -1.74 -10.19
C PRO A 223 13.75 -0.94 -11.46
N GLU A 224 13.01 -1.52 -12.39
CA GLU A 224 12.53 -0.79 -13.55
C GLU A 224 11.25 -0.03 -13.19
N ILE A 225 11.18 1.26 -13.55
CA ILE A 225 10.03 2.11 -13.25
C ILE A 225 9.31 2.43 -14.55
N LEU A 226 8.09 1.94 -14.68
CA LEU A 226 7.23 2.16 -15.83
C LEU A 226 6.20 3.26 -15.50
N ASP A 227 6.14 4.30 -16.32
CA ASP A 227 5.08 5.29 -16.22
C ASP A 227 3.77 4.69 -16.73
N ASN A 228 2.71 4.81 -15.92
CA ASN A 228 1.38 4.31 -16.20
C ASN A 228 0.31 5.41 -16.02
N SER A 229 0.75 6.66 -16.02
CA SER A 229 -0.10 7.83 -15.74
C SER A 229 -1.28 7.94 -16.73
N ALA A 230 -1.12 7.50 -17.98
CA ALA A 230 -2.19 7.51 -18.98
C ALA A 230 -3.35 6.59 -18.55
N VAL A 231 -3.06 5.34 -18.19
CA VAL A 231 -4.09 4.38 -17.72
C VAL A 231 -4.63 4.82 -16.36
N PHE A 232 -3.77 5.31 -15.46
CA PHE A 232 -4.19 5.75 -14.12
C PHE A 232 -5.24 6.85 -14.17
N ALA A 233 -5.13 7.79 -15.12
CA ALA A 233 -6.05 8.92 -15.27
C ALA A 233 -7.43 8.54 -15.84
N MET A 234 -7.58 7.34 -16.41
CA MET A 234 -8.85 6.87 -16.97
C MET A 234 -9.84 6.48 -15.85
N LYS A 235 -11.13 6.46 -16.17
CA LYS A 235 -12.15 5.86 -15.31
C LYS A 235 -11.91 4.36 -15.20
N HIS A 236 -12.13 3.80 -14.02
CA HIS A 236 -11.82 2.39 -13.73
C HIS A 236 -12.48 1.41 -14.72
N VAL A 237 -13.73 1.68 -15.11
CA VAL A 237 -14.49 0.84 -16.05
C VAL A 237 -13.91 0.83 -17.47
N ASP A 238 -13.24 1.90 -17.88
CA ASP A 238 -12.73 2.08 -19.26
C ASP A 238 -11.29 1.55 -19.43
N LYS A 239 -10.59 1.33 -18.30
CA LYS A 239 -9.16 1.00 -18.32
C LYS A 239 -8.84 -0.27 -19.09
N ARG A 240 -9.58 -1.36 -18.82
CA ARG A 240 -9.30 -2.69 -19.38
C ARG A 240 -9.52 -2.79 -20.89
N GLU A 241 -10.32 -1.89 -21.48
CA GLU A 241 -10.62 -1.87 -22.90
C GLU A 241 -9.72 -0.89 -23.67
N SER A 242 -8.82 -0.16 -22.98
CA SER A 242 -7.96 0.84 -23.59
C SER A 242 -6.71 0.24 -24.23
N ASP A 243 -6.26 0.84 -25.33
CA ASP A 243 -5.00 0.46 -26.01
C ASP A 243 -3.80 0.65 -25.06
N GLU A 244 -3.83 1.69 -24.22
CA GLU A 244 -2.78 1.99 -23.25
C GLU A 244 -2.63 0.87 -22.22
N TYR A 245 -3.73 0.24 -21.78
CA TYR A 245 -3.70 -0.91 -20.88
C TYR A 245 -3.02 -2.10 -21.57
N PHE A 246 -3.38 -2.41 -22.81
CA PHE A 246 -2.78 -3.52 -23.54
C PHE A 246 -1.29 -3.29 -23.82
N GLU A 247 -0.90 -2.08 -24.21
CA GLU A 247 0.51 -1.74 -24.42
C GLU A 247 1.32 -1.83 -23.11
N GLN A 248 0.76 -1.36 -22.00
CA GLN A 248 1.41 -1.45 -20.70
C GLN A 248 1.56 -2.92 -20.24
N SER A 249 0.54 -3.77 -20.48
CA SER A 249 0.60 -5.20 -20.19
C SER A 249 1.72 -5.89 -20.98
N LYS A 250 1.84 -5.60 -22.27
CA LYS A 250 2.93 -6.13 -23.12
C LYS A 250 4.29 -5.67 -22.61
N ARG A 251 4.43 -4.39 -22.25
CA ARG A 251 5.68 -3.82 -21.76
C ARG A 251 6.14 -4.49 -20.47
N ILE A 252 5.22 -4.67 -19.51
CA ILE A 252 5.54 -5.36 -18.25
C ILE A 252 5.97 -6.80 -18.52
N ARG A 253 5.20 -7.55 -19.34
CA ARG A 253 5.53 -8.94 -19.69
C ARG A 253 6.89 -9.05 -20.37
N LYS A 254 7.23 -8.10 -21.25
CA LYS A 254 8.54 -8.05 -21.91
C LYS A 254 9.67 -7.91 -20.88
N VAL A 255 9.55 -6.95 -19.94
CA VAL A 255 10.53 -6.76 -18.85
C VAL A 255 10.67 -8.03 -18.02
N MET A 256 9.55 -8.68 -17.68
CA MET A 256 9.56 -9.93 -16.93
C MET A 256 10.25 -11.06 -17.69
N MET A 257 9.98 -11.21 -18.99
CA MET A 257 10.58 -12.26 -19.81
C MET A 257 12.08 -12.06 -20.05
N GLU A 258 12.55 -10.82 -20.11
CA GLU A 258 13.95 -10.50 -20.36
C GLU A 258 14.82 -10.56 -19.09
N LYS A 259 14.20 -10.35 -17.91
CA LYS A 259 14.94 -10.13 -16.66
C LYS A 259 14.57 -11.08 -15.51
N TRP A 260 13.56 -11.95 -15.65
CA TRP A 260 13.15 -12.96 -14.67
C TRP A 260 13.48 -14.39 -15.17
#